data_d929afe357fb8a11ca00420432d3a0ed
#
_entry.id   d929afe357fb8a11ca00420432d3a0ed
#
_cell.length_a   1.000
_cell.length_b   1.000
_cell.length_c   1.000
_cell.angle_alpha   90.00
_cell.angle_beta   90.00
_cell.angle_gamma   90.00
#
_symmetry.space_group_name_H-M   'P 1'
#
loop_
_entity.id
_entity.type
_entity.pdbx_description
1 polymer ?
#
loop_
_entity_poly.entity_id
_entity_poly.type
_entity_poly.pdbx_seq_one_letter_code
_entity_poly.pdbx_strand_id
1 'polypeptide(L)'
;MKLKKYEKNPIIAPNPANAWENLVTCNPGVIYDDGRFYMLYRAAGDDKEHVIRLGLAVSENGFDFRRVGDSPVFGPSADGPDGGCVEDPRIVKFDNEFYITYAYRAHAPGQYWTFAHDVVRLPQCGAYAPAAMAQNLGNTGLAVTSDFRNFRRLGRLTSPVLDDRDVILFPEKIGGKFAMMHRPKQFVGERYGVKYPSIWLKFSDDLLAWEDKPSHLLIAGREGTWEEKIGGSTPPILTEAGWLTLYHGVADGGTAEYRVGALLLDRENPLRVLARTPEPILEPEFFYETEGFYSHCVFPTGNVVVDGVLYVYYGGADKYVGVATCRL
;
A
#
# COMPACT_ATOMS: atom_id res chain seq x y z
N MET A 1 16.42 -14.77 0.13
CA MET A 1 15.14 -14.91 -0.59
C MET A 1 15.22 -14.08 -1.87
N LYS A 2 14.82 -14.60 -3.02
CA LYS A 2 14.63 -13.85 -4.28
C LYS A 2 13.30 -14.26 -4.88
N LEU A 3 12.51 -13.28 -5.32
CA LEU A 3 11.20 -13.52 -5.92
C LEU A 3 11.37 -13.81 -7.42
N LYS A 4 10.60 -14.78 -7.93
CA LYS A 4 10.52 -15.10 -9.36
C LYS A 4 9.25 -14.49 -9.93
N LYS A 5 9.37 -13.56 -10.87
CA LYS A 5 8.26 -12.94 -11.58
C LYS A 5 7.52 -13.96 -12.43
N TYR A 6 6.20 -13.84 -12.48
CA TYR A 6 5.37 -14.67 -13.34
C TYR A 6 5.61 -14.29 -14.82
N GLU A 7 5.79 -15.30 -15.66
CA GLU A 7 6.16 -15.09 -17.07
C GLU A 7 5.09 -14.40 -17.93
N LYS A 8 3.81 -14.48 -17.48
CA LYS A 8 2.68 -13.82 -18.16
C LYS A 8 2.25 -12.51 -17.50
N ASN A 9 3.12 -11.89 -16.69
CA ASN A 9 2.84 -10.54 -16.19
C ASN A 9 2.75 -9.54 -17.38
N PRO A 10 1.92 -8.48 -17.27
CA PRO A 10 1.08 -8.11 -16.14
C PRO A 10 -0.19 -8.97 -16.06
N ILE A 11 -0.63 -9.31 -14.83
CA ILE A 11 -1.85 -10.08 -14.58
C ILE A 11 -3.12 -9.24 -14.60
N ILE A 12 -3.01 -7.94 -14.36
CA ILE A 12 -4.07 -6.94 -14.59
C ILE A 12 -3.42 -5.74 -15.29
N ALA A 13 -4.06 -5.27 -16.35
CA ALA A 13 -3.69 -4.07 -17.11
C ALA A 13 -4.90 -3.14 -17.23
N PRO A 14 -4.72 -1.84 -17.53
CA PRO A 14 -5.82 -0.92 -17.83
C PRO A 14 -6.80 -1.51 -18.85
N ASN A 15 -8.09 -1.29 -18.62
CA ASN A 15 -9.14 -1.76 -19.52
C ASN A 15 -9.70 -0.58 -20.34
N PRO A 16 -9.37 -0.46 -21.63
CA PRO A 16 -9.85 0.66 -22.47
C PRO A 16 -11.37 0.74 -22.60
N ALA A 17 -12.09 -0.34 -22.31
CA ALA A 17 -13.55 -0.36 -22.36
C ALA A 17 -14.21 0.27 -21.12
N ASN A 18 -13.48 0.42 -20.02
CA ASN A 18 -13.98 0.95 -18.75
C ASN A 18 -13.36 2.32 -18.46
N ALA A 19 -14.10 3.40 -18.63
CA ALA A 19 -13.60 4.76 -18.46
C ALA A 19 -12.92 5.03 -17.11
N TRP A 20 -13.34 4.37 -16.02
CA TRP A 20 -12.79 4.58 -14.68
C TRP A 20 -11.45 3.84 -14.42
N GLU A 21 -11.04 2.91 -15.29
CA GLU A 21 -9.81 2.10 -15.16
C GLU A 21 -9.02 2.01 -16.47
N ASN A 22 -9.27 2.90 -17.44
CA ASN A 22 -8.65 2.83 -18.75
C ASN A 22 -7.23 3.39 -18.80
N LEU A 23 -6.76 4.07 -17.74
CA LEU A 23 -5.44 4.69 -17.69
C LEU A 23 -4.45 3.89 -16.87
N VAL A 24 -4.79 3.54 -15.64
CA VAL A 24 -3.94 2.82 -14.70
C VAL A 24 -4.71 1.76 -13.92
N THR A 25 -4.02 0.65 -13.62
CA THR A 25 -4.44 -0.39 -12.66
C THR A 25 -3.20 -0.87 -11.94
N CYS A 26 -3.09 -0.69 -10.61
CA CYS A 26 -1.86 -1.01 -9.87
C CYS A 26 -2.13 -1.26 -8.38
N ASN A 27 -1.08 -1.45 -7.60
CA ASN A 27 -1.02 -1.48 -6.13
C ASN A 27 -2.17 -2.31 -5.49
N PRO A 28 -2.20 -3.64 -5.72
CA PRO A 28 -3.33 -4.47 -5.31
C PRO A 28 -3.20 -4.97 -3.87
N GLY A 29 -4.22 -4.78 -3.03
CA GLY A 29 -4.40 -5.58 -1.83
C GLY A 29 -4.95 -6.95 -2.19
N VAL A 30 -4.34 -8.03 -1.68
CA VAL A 30 -4.79 -9.40 -1.98
C VAL A 30 -4.90 -10.21 -0.72
N ILE A 31 -5.93 -11.05 -0.66
CA ILE A 31 -6.10 -12.06 0.38
C ILE A 31 -6.58 -13.37 -0.24
N TYR A 32 -6.19 -14.50 0.38
CA TYR A 32 -6.69 -15.82 0.03
C TYR A 32 -7.65 -16.28 1.12
N ASP A 33 -8.86 -16.60 0.73
CA ASP A 33 -9.90 -17.07 1.63
C ASP A 33 -10.83 -18.05 0.92
N ASP A 34 -11.20 -19.11 1.61
CA ASP A 34 -12.12 -20.16 1.12
C ASP A 34 -11.79 -20.64 -0.32
N GLY A 35 -10.51 -20.98 -0.55
CA GLY A 35 -10.04 -21.54 -1.82
C GLY A 35 -9.91 -20.53 -2.96
N ARG A 36 -10.01 -19.22 -2.69
CA ARG A 36 -10.03 -18.19 -3.72
C ARG A 36 -9.17 -16.99 -3.34
N PHE A 37 -8.52 -16.38 -4.33
CA PHE A 37 -7.82 -15.10 -4.20
C PHE A 37 -8.80 -13.97 -4.51
N TYR A 38 -8.85 -12.98 -3.61
CA TYR A 38 -9.58 -11.72 -3.79
C TYR A 38 -8.58 -10.59 -3.88
N MET A 39 -8.68 -9.79 -4.92
CA MET A 39 -7.79 -8.67 -5.20
C MET A 39 -8.59 -7.37 -5.28
N LEU A 40 -8.30 -6.42 -4.39
CA LEU A 40 -8.70 -5.03 -4.55
C LEU A 40 -7.55 -4.30 -5.25
N TYR A 41 -7.73 -3.88 -6.49
CA TYR A 41 -6.71 -3.14 -7.24
C TYR A 41 -7.08 -1.66 -7.36
N ARG A 42 -6.07 -0.79 -7.22
CA ARG A 42 -6.18 0.63 -7.48
C ARG A 42 -6.35 0.88 -8.97
N ALA A 43 -7.27 1.78 -9.35
CA ALA A 43 -7.46 2.17 -10.73
C ALA A 43 -7.91 3.63 -10.88
N ALA A 44 -7.56 4.23 -12.02
CA ALA A 44 -8.04 5.55 -12.44
C ALA A 44 -8.21 5.59 -13.96
N GLY A 45 -9.14 6.46 -14.38
CA GLY A 45 -9.37 6.76 -15.79
C GLY A 45 -8.54 7.94 -16.28
N ASP A 46 -8.59 8.18 -17.58
CA ASP A 46 -7.94 9.27 -18.30
C ASP A 46 -8.76 10.58 -18.27
N ASP A 47 -9.84 10.61 -17.47
CA ASP A 47 -10.62 11.81 -17.26
C ASP A 47 -9.81 12.90 -16.51
N LYS A 48 -10.28 14.16 -16.59
CA LYS A 48 -9.58 15.31 -16.03
C LYS A 48 -9.32 15.22 -14.51
N GLU A 49 -10.19 14.57 -13.77
CA GLU A 49 -10.09 14.48 -12.30
C GLU A 49 -9.19 13.32 -11.85
N HIS A 50 -8.98 12.29 -12.68
CA HIS A 50 -8.21 11.09 -12.36
C HIS A 50 -8.61 10.48 -11.03
N VAL A 51 -9.90 10.39 -10.76
CA VAL A 51 -10.37 9.90 -9.46
C VAL A 51 -9.97 8.44 -9.26
N ILE A 52 -9.12 8.20 -8.27
CA ILE A 52 -8.65 6.87 -7.94
C ILE A 52 -9.71 6.12 -7.15
N ARG A 53 -9.98 4.88 -7.55
CA ARG A 53 -10.96 3.96 -6.97
C ARG A 53 -10.38 2.56 -6.89
N LEU A 54 -11.09 1.66 -6.20
CA LEU A 54 -10.71 0.25 -6.12
C LEU A 54 -11.68 -0.62 -6.92
N GLY A 55 -11.09 -1.46 -7.77
CA GLY A 55 -11.79 -2.54 -8.44
C GLY A 55 -11.60 -3.86 -7.71
N LEU A 56 -12.46 -4.84 -8.00
CA LEU A 56 -12.36 -6.19 -7.49
C LEU A 56 -12.05 -7.18 -8.62
N ALA A 57 -11.07 -8.03 -8.41
CA ALA A 57 -10.80 -9.19 -9.25
C ALA A 57 -10.64 -10.45 -8.39
N VAL A 58 -10.94 -11.61 -8.96
CA VAL A 58 -10.85 -12.90 -8.29
C VAL A 58 -10.08 -13.91 -9.12
N SER A 59 -9.40 -14.85 -8.45
CA SER A 59 -8.66 -15.94 -9.07
C SER A 59 -8.75 -17.20 -8.22
N GLU A 60 -8.68 -18.37 -8.87
CA GLU A 60 -8.60 -19.67 -8.19
C GLU A 60 -7.14 -20.14 -8.03
N ASN A 61 -6.22 -19.64 -8.87
CA ASN A 61 -4.83 -20.09 -8.90
C ASN A 61 -3.80 -19.00 -8.53
N GLY A 62 -4.27 -17.76 -8.24
CA GLY A 62 -3.41 -16.64 -7.88
C GLY A 62 -2.70 -15.95 -9.06
N PHE A 63 -2.93 -16.39 -10.29
CA PHE A 63 -2.33 -15.82 -11.50
C PHE A 63 -3.38 -15.30 -12.49
N ASP A 64 -4.41 -16.07 -12.75
CA ASP A 64 -5.45 -15.74 -13.73
C ASP A 64 -6.61 -15.03 -13.03
N PHE A 65 -6.52 -13.71 -12.93
CA PHE A 65 -7.54 -12.88 -12.30
C PHE A 65 -8.61 -12.44 -13.29
N ARG A 66 -9.86 -12.51 -12.83
CA ARG A 66 -11.04 -11.99 -13.56
C ARG A 66 -11.68 -10.85 -12.77
N ARG A 67 -11.92 -9.72 -13.42
CA ARG A 67 -12.68 -8.61 -12.84
C ARG A 67 -14.08 -9.02 -12.45
N VAL A 68 -14.54 -8.54 -11.30
CA VAL A 68 -15.91 -8.78 -10.80
C VAL A 68 -16.79 -7.58 -11.14
N GLY A 69 -17.19 -7.49 -12.42
CA GLY A 69 -18.00 -6.39 -12.94
C GLY A 69 -17.21 -5.24 -13.53
N ASP A 70 -17.95 -4.26 -14.09
CA ASP A 70 -17.43 -3.13 -14.85
C ASP A 70 -17.41 -1.81 -14.06
N SER A 71 -17.70 -1.87 -12.76
CA SER A 71 -17.75 -0.72 -11.86
C SER A 71 -16.80 -0.90 -10.68
N PRO A 72 -16.24 0.19 -10.13
CA PRO A 72 -15.45 0.10 -8.91
C PRO A 72 -16.31 -0.39 -7.73
N VAL A 73 -15.70 -1.14 -6.81
CA VAL A 73 -16.38 -1.63 -5.61
C VAL A 73 -16.21 -0.69 -4.42
N PHE A 74 -15.16 0.16 -4.43
CA PHE A 74 -14.90 1.14 -3.38
C PHE A 74 -14.28 2.39 -3.99
N GLY A 75 -14.77 3.55 -3.58
CA GLY A 75 -14.32 4.85 -4.10
C GLY A 75 -14.42 5.95 -3.06
N PRO A 76 -14.07 7.19 -3.41
CA PRO A 76 -14.21 8.35 -2.55
C PRO A 76 -15.62 8.48 -1.96
N SER A 77 -15.72 8.97 -0.72
CA SER A 77 -17.00 9.31 -0.10
C SER A 77 -17.50 10.67 -0.58
N ALA A 78 -18.82 10.83 -0.61
CA ALA A 78 -19.42 12.11 -0.99
C ALA A 78 -19.14 13.21 0.05
N ASP A 79 -19.17 12.86 1.35
CA ASP A 79 -19.13 13.82 2.45
C ASP A 79 -17.96 13.57 3.44
N GLY A 80 -17.07 12.66 3.13
CA GLY A 80 -15.96 12.25 4.02
C GLY A 80 -14.63 12.92 3.69
N PRO A 81 -13.63 12.71 4.55
CA PRO A 81 -12.28 13.25 4.34
C PRO A 81 -11.54 12.60 3.17
N ASP A 82 -12.00 11.45 2.69
CA ASP A 82 -11.48 10.70 1.55
C ASP A 82 -12.23 11.03 0.23
N GLY A 83 -12.79 12.23 0.13
CA GLY A 83 -13.61 12.65 -1.01
C GLY A 83 -12.86 12.81 -2.34
N GLY A 84 -11.55 12.83 -2.33
CA GLY A 84 -10.74 13.00 -3.54
C GLY A 84 -10.29 11.71 -4.19
N CYS A 85 -9.77 10.77 -3.41
CA CYS A 85 -9.29 9.48 -3.90
C CYS A 85 -9.17 8.45 -2.78
N VAL A 86 -9.18 7.16 -3.15
CA VAL A 86 -8.85 6.02 -2.30
C VAL A 86 -7.88 5.13 -3.05
N GLU A 87 -6.75 4.78 -2.43
CA GLU A 87 -5.64 4.10 -3.11
C GLU A 87 -4.89 3.12 -2.20
N ASP A 88 -4.12 2.22 -2.80
CA ASP A 88 -3.15 1.35 -2.14
C ASP A 88 -3.73 0.51 -1.00
N PRO A 89 -4.73 -0.33 -1.27
CA PRO A 89 -5.37 -1.14 -0.25
C PRO A 89 -4.43 -2.21 0.30
N ARG A 90 -4.50 -2.47 1.62
CA ARG A 90 -3.91 -3.65 2.25
C ARG A 90 -4.99 -4.35 3.05
N ILE A 91 -5.06 -5.66 2.94
CA ILE A 91 -6.15 -6.47 3.48
C ILE A 91 -5.62 -7.39 4.56
N VAL A 92 -6.27 -7.36 5.73
CA VAL A 92 -6.12 -8.36 6.78
C VAL A 92 -7.48 -8.90 7.18
N LYS A 93 -7.53 -10.10 7.74
CA LYS A 93 -8.78 -10.71 8.22
C LYS A 93 -8.72 -10.84 9.73
N PHE A 94 -9.76 -10.33 10.40
CA PHE A 94 -10.03 -10.61 11.81
C PHE A 94 -11.41 -11.27 11.91
N ASP A 95 -11.46 -12.41 12.56
CA ASP A 95 -12.68 -13.23 12.62
C ASP A 95 -13.23 -13.55 11.21
N ASN A 96 -14.41 -13.08 10.88
CA ASN A 96 -15.08 -13.30 9.60
C ASN A 96 -15.17 -12.03 8.74
N GLU A 97 -14.44 -10.96 9.09
CA GLU A 97 -14.46 -9.70 8.37
C GLU A 97 -13.08 -9.36 7.81
N PHE A 98 -13.05 -8.75 6.63
CA PHE A 98 -11.84 -8.25 5.98
C PHE A 98 -11.69 -6.77 6.28
N TYR A 99 -10.57 -6.40 6.86
CA TYR A 99 -10.21 -5.02 7.19
C TYR A 99 -9.22 -4.51 6.16
N ILE A 100 -9.58 -3.37 5.56
CA ILE A 100 -8.83 -2.75 4.47
C ILE A 100 -8.28 -1.42 4.96
N THR A 101 -6.96 -1.30 5.12
CA THR A 101 -6.31 0.00 5.20
C THR A 101 -6.15 0.53 3.79
N TYR A 102 -6.48 1.81 3.57
CA TYR A 102 -6.34 2.48 2.28
C TYR A 102 -5.82 3.90 2.48
N ALA A 103 -4.92 4.32 1.61
CA ALA A 103 -4.51 5.72 1.58
C ALA A 103 -5.59 6.57 0.91
N TYR A 104 -5.73 7.82 1.34
CA TYR A 104 -6.68 8.75 0.77
C TYR A 104 -6.19 10.20 0.80
N ARG A 105 -6.79 11.03 -0.03
CA ARG A 105 -6.65 12.48 -0.04
C ARG A 105 -8.01 13.15 -0.16
N ALA A 106 -8.10 14.38 0.31
CA ALA A 106 -9.31 15.20 0.22
C ALA A 106 -9.60 15.67 -1.22
N HIS A 107 -8.57 15.73 -2.07
CA HIS A 107 -8.67 16.21 -3.44
C HIS A 107 -8.37 15.11 -4.45
N ALA A 108 -9.10 15.11 -5.57
CA ALA A 108 -8.82 14.23 -6.68
C ALA A 108 -7.45 14.56 -7.31
N PRO A 109 -6.70 13.57 -7.83
CA PRO A 109 -5.38 13.81 -8.41
C PRO A 109 -5.34 14.91 -9.45
N GLY A 110 -6.33 15.05 -10.34
CA GLY A 110 -6.40 16.11 -11.34
C GLY A 110 -6.47 17.53 -10.78
N GLN A 111 -6.77 17.71 -9.49
CA GLN A 111 -6.81 19.03 -8.86
C GLN A 111 -5.44 19.51 -8.38
N TYR A 112 -4.49 18.64 -8.18
CA TYR A 112 -3.16 19.00 -7.68
C TYR A 112 -2.00 18.51 -8.56
N TRP A 113 -2.24 17.58 -9.46
CA TRP A 113 -1.26 17.04 -10.38
C TRP A 113 -1.70 17.25 -11.84
N THR A 114 -0.77 17.63 -12.70
CA THR A 114 -1.07 17.81 -14.13
C THR A 114 -0.26 16.83 -14.95
N PHE A 115 -0.94 15.95 -15.65
CA PHE A 115 -0.37 14.93 -16.51
C PHE A 115 0.63 15.48 -17.54
N ALA A 116 0.30 16.64 -18.13
CA ALA A 116 1.10 17.20 -19.22
C ALA A 116 2.48 17.71 -18.80
N HIS A 117 2.71 18.00 -17.52
CA HIS A 117 3.93 18.65 -17.04
C HIS A 117 4.51 18.06 -15.78
N ASP A 118 3.94 16.97 -15.28
CA ASP A 118 4.33 16.36 -14.01
C ASP A 118 4.41 17.36 -12.83
N VAL A 119 3.54 18.38 -12.87
CA VAL A 119 3.54 19.47 -11.90
C VAL A 119 2.56 19.16 -10.78
N VAL A 120 3.11 19.03 -9.57
CA VAL A 120 2.32 18.94 -8.35
C VAL A 120 2.15 20.34 -7.75
N ARG A 121 0.92 20.74 -7.48
CA ARG A 121 0.57 22.01 -6.84
C ARG A 121 -0.43 21.79 -5.70
N LEU A 122 -0.46 22.70 -4.74
CA LEU A 122 -1.47 22.67 -3.70
C LEU A 122 -2.84 23.05 -4.28
N PRO A 123 -3.90 22.30 -3.95
CA PRO A 123 -5.26 22.65 -4.34
C PRO A 123 -5.71 23.97 -3.72
N GLN A 124 -6.63 24.65 -4.38
CA GLN A 124 -7.27 25.86 -3.85
C GLN A 124 -8.27 25.47 -2.76
N CYS A 125 -8.10 26.02 -1.55
CA CYS A 125 -8.95 25.77 -0.40
C CYS A 125 -9.41 27.07 0.25
N GLY A 126 -10.53 27.02 0.96
CA GLY A 126 -10.98 28.14 1.79
C GLY A 126 -10.00 28.41 2.96
N ALA A 127 -9.99 29.66 3.43
CA ALA A 127 -9.05 30.13 4.47
C ALA A 127 -9.07 29.32 5.79
N TYR A 128 -10.16 28.62 6.06
CA TYR A 128 -10.33 27.81 7.28
C TYR A 128 -10.33 26.31 7.01
N ALA A 129 -9.81 25.88 5.84
CA ALA A 129 -9.74 24.46 5.52
C ALA A 129 -8.85 23.70 6.53
N PRO A 130 -9.20 22.48 6.93
CA PRO A 130 -8.34 21.63 7.76
C PRO A 130 -6.96 21.41 7.09
N ALA A 131 -5.92 21.24 7.92
CA ALA A 131 -4.54 21.07 7.44
C ALA A 131 -4.40 19.93 6.41
N ALA A 132 -5.08 18.81 6.62
CA ALA A 132 -5.10 17.70 5.66
C ALA A 132 -5.57 18.11 4.26
N MET A 133 -6.57 18.99 4.19
CA MET A 133 -7.09 19.52 2.93
C MET A 133 -6.18 20.62 2.37
N ALA A 134 -5.80 21.62 3.20
CA ALA A 134 -5.00 22.76 2.74
C ALA A 134 -3.60 22.37 2.26
N GLN A 135 -3.01 21.34 2.84
CA GLN A 135 -1.68 20.82 2.50
C GLN A 135 -1.76 19.56 1.61
N ASN A 136 -2.97 19.10 1.28
CA ASN A 136 -3.22 17.89 0.51
C ASN A 136 -2.46 16.66 1.07
N LEU A 137 -2.52 16.46 2.39
CA LEU A 137 -1.83 15.37 3.05
C LEU A 137 -2.46 14.02 2.69
N GLY A 138 -1.62 13.02 2.49
CA GLY A 138 -2.05 11.64 2.39
C GLY A 138 -2.30 11.06 3.78
N ASN A 139 -3.53 10.64 4.06
CA ASN A 139 -3.89 9.95 5.29
C ASN A 139 -4.31 8.51 5.02
N THR A 140 -4.50 7.73 6.06
CA THR A 140 -4.97 6.35 5.94
C THR A 140 -6.28 6.14 6.66
N GLY A 141 -7.24 5.58 5.93
CA GLY A 141 -8.53 5.14 6.43
C GLY A 141 -8.57 3.63 6.66
N LEU A 142 -9.58 3.21 7.41
CA LEU A 142 -9.93 1.81 7.62
C LEU A 142 -11.36 1.57 7.16
N ALA A 143 -11.55 0.56 6.32
CA ALA A 143 -12.85 0.04 5.95
C ALA A 143 -12.95 -1.45 6.29
N VAL A 144 -14.16 -1.95 6.42
CA VAL A 144 -14.44 -3.35 6.68
C VAL A 144 -15.51 -3.86 5.71
N THR A 145 -15.37 -5.12 5.31
CA THR A 145 -16.32 -5.84 4.47
C THR A 145 -16.32 -7.33 4.80
N SER A 146 -17.43 -8.01 4.52
CA SER A 146 -17.50 -9.48 4.59
C SER A 146 -17.58 -10.13 3.19
N ASP A 147 -17.79 -9.33 2.13
CA ASP A 147 -18.15 -9.83 0.80
C ASP A 147 -17.43 -9.10 -0.36
N PHE A 148 -16.55 -8.14 -0.08
CA PHE A 148 -15.86 -7.27 -1.05
C PHE A 148 -16.81 -6.47 -1.97
N ARG A 149 -18.08 -6.31 -1.59
CA ARG A 149 -19.09 -5.54 -2.32
C ARG A 149 -19.68 -4.43 -1.46
N ASN A 150 -19.95 -4.75 -0.20
CA ASN A 150 -20.50 -3.82 0.77
C ASN A 150 -19.41 -3.43 1.77
N PHE A 151 -19.00 -2.16 1.72
CA PHE A 151 -17.93 -1.63 2.58
C PHE A 151 -18.51 -0.67 3.61
N ARG A 152 -18.07 -0.78 4.85
CA ARG A 152 -18.32 0.17 5.92
C ARG A 152 -17.03 0.84 6.34
N ARG A 153 -16.94 2.16 6.18
CA ARG A 153 -15.81 2.95 6.69
C ARG A 153 -15.85 2.99 8.21
N LEU A 154 -14.74 2.69 8.85
CA LEU A 154 -14.60 2.70 10.30
C LEU A 154 -14.02 4.01 10.82
N GLY A 155 -13.18 4.66 10.03
CA GLY A 155 -12.56 5.93 10.39
C GLY A 155 -11.11 6.05 9.91
N ARG A 156 -10.42 7.06 10.41
CA ARG A 156 -9.03 7.36 10.12
C ARG A 156 -8.10 6.67 11.12
N LEU A 157 -6.99 6.12 10.65
CA LEU A 157 -5.96 5.49 11.48
C LEU A 157 -4.78 6.42 11.79
N THR A 158 -4.56 7.45 10.98
CA THR A 158 -3.39 8.34 11.08
C THR A 158 -3.78 9.74 11.50
N SER A 159 -2.83 10.51 12.04
CA SER A 159 -3.07 11.90 12.42
C SER A 159 -3.41 12.77 11.20
N PRO A 160 -4.41 13.67 11.28
CA PRO A 160 -4.80 14.52 10.15
C PRO A 160 -3.76 15.56 9.76
N VAL A 161 -2.76 15.77 10.59
CA VAL A 161 -1.69 16.76 10.36
C VAL A 161 -0.39 16.14 9.84
N LEU A 162 -0.41 14.83 9.55
CA LEU A 162 0.72 14.10 9.01
C LEU A 162 0.39 13.53 7.62
N ASP A 163 1.37 13.54 6.71
CA ASP A 163 1.33 12.68 5.52
C ASP A 163 1.81 11.30 5.95
N ASP A 164 0.87 10.40 6.21
CA ASP A 164 1.13 9.08 6.77
C ASP A 164 0.33 8.04 6.00
N ARG A 165 0.97 7.49 5.00
CA ARG A 165 0.50 6.42 4.13
C ARG A 165 1.33 5.16 4.38
N ASP A 166 1.14 4.10 3.66
CA ASP A 166 1.80 2.80 3.90
C ASP A 166 1.49 2.23 5.28
N VAL A 167 0.25 2.43 5.72
CA VAL A 167 -0.24 1.90 6.99
C VAL A 167 -0.68 0.47 6.80
N ILE A 168 -0.12 -0.41 7.62
CA ILE A 168 -0.27 -1.85 7.50
C ILE A 168 -0.59 -2.43 8.88
N LEU A 169 -1.73 -3.09 8.99
CA LEU A 169 -2.07 -3.83 10.20
C LEU A 169 -1.41 -5.21 10.18
N PHE A 170 -1.00 -5.68 11.35
CA PHE A 170 -0.69 -7.10 11.53
C PHE A 170 -2.00 -7.90 11.53
N PRO A 171 -2.03 -9.09 10.94
CA PRO A 171 -3.25 -9.90 10.83
C PRO A 171 -3.66 -10.57 12.16
N GLU A 172 -2.82 -10.49 13.20
CA GLU A 172 -3.08 -11.02 14.52
C GLU A 172 -2.65 -10.02 15.60
N LYS A 173 -3.27 -10.12 16.78
CA LYS A 173 -2.85 -9.36 17.95
C LYS A 173 -1.54 -9.92 18.51
N ILE A 174 -0.64 -9.02 18.89
CA ILE A 174 0.64 -9.34 19.51
C ILE A 174 0.60 -8.93 20.98
N GLY A 175 0.75 -9.88 21.90
CA GLY A 175 0.59 -9.61 23.33
C GLY A 175 -0.79 -9.03 23.68
N GLY A 176 -1.84 -9.43 22.96
CA GLY A 176 -3.21 -8.97 23.16
C GLY A 176 -3.54 -7.62 22.50
N LYS A 177 -2.57 -6.94 21.85
CA LYS A 177 -2.73 -5.64 21.20
C LYS A 177 -2.71 -5.74 19.68
N PHE A 178 -3.48 -4.89 19.02
CA PHE A 178 -3.29 -4.63 17.59
C PHE A 178 -1.94 -3.97 17.36
N ALA A 179 -1.28 -4.34 16.26
CA ALA A 179 -0.02 -3.74 15.83
C ALA A 179 -0.18 -3.15 14.43
N MET A 180 0.47 -2.00 14.21
CA MET A 180 0.36 -1.25 12.96
C MET A 180 1.73 -0.69 12.56
N MET A 181 2.22 -1.04 11.39
CA MET A 181 3.32 -0.32 10.74
C MET A 181 2.78 0.93 10.07
N HIS A 182 3.56 2.03 10.10
CA HIS A 182 3.23 3.28 9.43
C HIS A 182 4.50 4.05 9.05
N ARG A 183 4.36 5.07 8.20
CA ARG A 183 5.50 5.84 7.68
C ARG A 183 5.15 7.32 7.55
N PRO A 184 5.08 8.07 8.67
CA PRO A 184 4.85 9.52 8.63
C PRO A 184 6.04 10.23 8.00
N LYS A 185 5.82 11.00 6.94
CA LYS A 185 6.88 11.71 6.21
C LYS A 185 7.58 12.77 7.04
N GLN A 186 6.86 13.32 8.04
CA GLN A 186 7.39 14.36 8.93
C GLN A 186 8.27 13.82 10.07
N PHE A 187 8.33 12.48 10.25
CA PHE A 187 9.18 11.87 11.28
C PHE A 187 10.61 11.73 10.79
N VAL A 188 11.28 12.89 10.59
CA VAL A 188 12.68 13.01 10.13
C VAL A 188 13.39 14.09 10.93
N GLY A 189 14.73 14.06 10.93
CA GLY A 189 15.60 14.99 11.63
C GLY A 189 15.99 14.55 13.03
N GLU A 190 16.71 15.39 13.77
CA GLU A 190 17.31 15.07 15.07
C GLU A 190 16.29 14.56 16.10
N ARG A 191 15.10 15.15 16.13
CA ARG A 191 14.02 14.73 17.05
C ARG A 191 13.65 13.24 16.92
N TYR A 192 13.76 12.70 15.72
CA TYR A 192 13.35 11.32 15.39
C TYR A 192 14.55 10.40 15.18
N GLY A 193 15.76 10.94 15.13
CA GLY A 193 16.99 10.16 14.94
C GLY A 193 17.14 9.53 13.56
N VAL A 194 16.37 9.99 12.57
CA VAL A 194 16.40 9.49 11.18
C VAL A 194 16.44 10.63 10.18
N LYS A 195 17.21 10.45 9.11
CA LYS A 195 17.38 11.46 8.05
C LYS A 195 16.25 11.42 7.02
N TYR A 196 15.70 10.25 6.75
CA TYR A 196 14.71 9.98 5.71
C TYR A 196 13.45 9.34 6.29
N PRO A 197 12.31 9.41 5.58
CA PRO A 197 11.10 8.67 5.96
C PRO A 197 11.39 7.20 6.20
N SER A 198 10.98 6.70 7.35
CA SER A 198 11.33 5.41 7.92
C SER A 198 10.10 4.66 8.37
N ILE A 199 10.20 3.38 8.64
CA ILE A 199 9.08 2.55 9.10
C ILE A 199 9.02 2.56 10.62
N TRP A 200 7.84 2.87 11.15
CA TRP A 200 7.52 2.92 12.57
C TRP A 200 6.45 1.91 12.92
N LEU A 201 6.40 1.49 14.16
CA LEU A 201 5.43 0.54 14.69
C LEU A 201 4.67 1.15 15.87
N LYS A 202 3.37 0.93 15.91
CA LYS A 202 2.47 1.29 17.01
C LYS A 202 1.73 0.06 17.52
N PHE A 203 1.31 0.12 18.78
CA PHE A 203 0.43 -0.86 19.42
C PHE A 203 -0.78 -0.17 20.03
N SER A 204 -1.95 -0.81 19.93
CA SER A 204 -3.18 -0.30 20.53
C SER A 204 -4.08 -1.46 21.02
N ASP A 205 -4.83 -1.21 22.07
CA ASP A 205 -5.88 -2.13 22.53
C ASP A 205 -7.15 -2.03 21.70
N ASP A 206 -7.31 -0.89 20.99
CA ASP A 206 -8.45 -0.58 20.12
C ASP A 206 -7.97 -0.32 18.68
N LEU A 207 -8.68 -0.94 17.72
CA LEU A 207 -8.34 -0.85 16.29
C LEU A 207 -8.44 0.56 15.71
N LEU A 208 -9.17 1.48 16.34
CA LEU A 208 -9.35 2.87 15.90
C LEU A 208 -8.63 3.89 16.76
N ALA A 209 -8.10 3.51 17.91
CA ALA A 209 -7.46 4.42 18.86
C ALA A 209 -5.93 4.41 18.74
N TRP A 210 -5.40 5.12 17.74
CA TRP A 210 -3.96 5.16 17.45
C TRP A 210 -3.29 6.51 17.74
N GLU A 211 -4.07 7.60 17.86
CA GLU A 211 -3.54 8.98 17.88
C GLU A 211 -2.55 9.19 19.04
N ASP A 212 -2.92 8.78 20.24
CA ASP A 212 -2.11 8.93 21.46
C ASP A 212 -1.10 7.81 21.70
N LYS A 213 -0.99 6.86 20.78
CA LYS A 213 -0.08 5.73 20.96
C LYS A 213 1.34 6.10 20.50
N PRO A 214 2.37 5.69 21.25
CA PRO A 214 3.75 5.96 20.87
C PRO A 214 4.12 5.24 19.57
N SER A 215 4.87 5.95 18.72
CA SER A 215 5.49 5.36 17.53
C SER A 215 6.91 4.94 17.87
N HIS A 216 7.23 3.68 17.61
CA HIS A 216 8.56 3.12 17.81
C HIS A 216 9.24 2.95 16.45
N LEU A 217 10.47 3.45 16.30
CA LEU A 217 11.23 3.22 15.08
C LEU A 217 11.48 1.72 14.90
N LEU A 218 10.98 1.17 13.79
CA LEU A 218 11.21 -0.24 13.44
C LEU A 218 12.51 -0.39 12.66
N ILE A 219 12.60 0.29 11.52
CA ILE A 219 13.82 0.39 10.72
C ILE A 219 13.95 1.77 10.09
N ALA A 220 15.18 2.24 9.99
CA ALA A 220 15.56 3.42 9.20
C ALA A 220 16.07 3.03 7.82
N GLY A 221 15.98 3.96 6.87
CA GLY A 221 16.67 3.87 5.60
C GLY A 221 18.18 3.86 5.77
N ARG A 222 18.92 3.35 4.77
CA ARG A 222 20.39 3.29 4.74
C ARG A 222 20.91 4.29 3.72
N GLU A 223 21.62 5.29 4.20
CA GLU A 223 22.19 6.35 3.36
C GLU A 223 23.16 5.78 2.32
N GLY A 224 23.11 6.31 1.09
CA GLY A 224 23.95 5.87 -0.03
C GLY A 224 23.58 4.52 -0.62
N THR A 225 22.37 4.01 -0.33
CA THR A 225 21.88 2.73 -0.84
C THR A 225 20.56 2.86 -1.58
N TRP A 226 20.08 1.75 -2.15
CA TRP A 226 18.78 1.67 -2.80
C TRP A 226 17.56 1.91 -1.85
N GLU A 227 17.79 1.92 -0.55
CA GLU A 227 16.78 1.98 0.50
C GLU A 227 16.97 3.17 1.46
N GLU A 228 17.32 4.34 0.93
CA GLU A 228 17.43 5.56 1.74
C GLU A 228 16.08 6.01 2.31
N LYS A 229 15.06 6.06 1.45
CA LYS A 229 13.65 6.27 1.84
C LYS A 229 12.96 4.92 1.83
N ILE A 230 12.29 4.58 2.90
CA ILE A 230 11.61 3.28 3.02
C ILE A 230 10.18 3.43 3.50
N GLY A 231 9.34 2.47 3.13
CA GLY A 231 7.97 2.35 3.60
C GLY A 231 7.51 0.89 3.62
N GLY A 232 6.58 0.56 4.50
CA GLY A 232 5.98 -0.76 4.54
C GLY A 232 5.22 -1.07 3.24
N SER A 233 5.25 -2.33 2.81
CA SER A 233 4.59 -2.76 1.58
C SER A 233 3.39 -3.64 1.85
N THR A 234 3.59 -4.83 2.38
CA THR A 234 2.54 -5.85 2.52
C THR A 234 2.23 -6.18 3.97
N PRO A 235 1.02 -6.67 4.28
CA PRO A 235 0.73 -7.22 5.60
C PRO A 235 1.74 -8.30 6.01
N PRO A 236 2.20 -8.31 7.27
CA PRO A 236 3.10 -9.34 7.75
C PRO A 236 2.48 -10.73 7.70
N ILE A 237 3.29 -11.73 7.41
CA ILE A 237 2.91 -13.14 7.41
C ILE A 237 3.62 -13.82 8.59
N LEU A 238 2.86 -14.49 9.44
CA LEU A 238 3.44 -15.28 10.51
C LEU A 238 4.01 -16.59 9.96
N THR A 239 5.31 -16.78 10.17
CA THR A 239 6.05 -17.99 9.82
C THR A 239 6.59 -18.68 11.10
N GLU A 240 7.16 -19.85 10.95
CA GLU A 240 7.85 -20.52 12.10
C GLU A 240 9.01 -19.66 12.65
N ALA A 241 9.69 -18.91 11.78
CA ALA A 241 10.84 -18.07 12.15
C ALA A 241 10.45 -16.68 12.70
N GLY A 242 9.20 -16.26 12.60
CA GLY A 242 8.70 -14.95 12.99
C GLY A 242 7.84 -14.28 11.93
N TRP A 243 7.62 -12.97 12.06
CA TRP A 243 6.83 -12.19 11.11
C TRP A 243 7.67 -11.81 9.88
N LEU A 244 7.35 -12.39 8.73
CA LEU A 244 7.89 -11.98 7.45
C LEU A 244 7.07 -10.81 6.90
N THR A 245 7.69 -9.68 6.62
CA THR A 245 7.05 -8.53 5.97
C THR A 245 7.94 -7.96 4.89
N LEU A 246 7.33 -7.37 3.87
CA LEU A 246 8.04 -6.70 2.78
C LEU A 246 7.99 -5.19 2.97
N TYR A 247 9.03 -4.53 2.51
CA TYR A 247 9.12 -3.08 2.45
C TYR A 247 9.67 -2.63 1.11
N HIS A 248 9.31 -1.42 0.71
CA HIS A 248 9.91 -0.78 -0.45
C HIS A 248 10.98 0.21 -0.03
N GLY A 249 11.97 0.38 -0.87
CA GLY A 249 13.03 1.35 -0.74
C GLY A 249 13.22 2.14 -2.02
N VAL A 250 13.66 3.39 -1.86
CA VAL A 250 13.96 4.33 -2.95
C VAL A 250 15.23 5.09 -2.58
N ALA A 251 16.20 5.17 -3.51
CA ALA A 251 17.37 6.04 -3.35
C ALA A 251 16.97 7.53 -3.41
N ASP A 252 17.65 8.38 -2.65
CA ASP A 252 17.48 9.82 -2.71
C ASP A 252 18.43 10.42 -3.74
N GLY A 253 17.90 11.02 -4.77
CA GLY A 253 18.70 11.60 -5.84
C GLY A 253 18.99 10.63 -7.00
N GLY A 254 18.66 11.02 -8.21
CA GLY A 254 18.78 10.21 -9.42
C GLY A 254 17.44 9.67 -9.90
N THR A 255 17.45 8.59 -10.65
CA THR A 255 16.20 7.87 -11.01
C THR A 255 15.66 7.22 -9.75
N ALA A 256 14.50 7.70 -9.28
CA ALA A 256 13.85 7.18 -8.08
C ALA A 256 13.24 5.80 -8.36
N GLU A 257 14.08 4.77 -8.41
CA GLU A 257 13.64 3.40 -8.64
C GLU A 257 13.11 2.78 -7.35
N TYR A 258 11.87 2.27 -7.39
CA TYR A 258 11.31 1.52 -6.28
C TYR A 258 11.71 0.06 -6.34
N ARG A 259 12.36 -0.40 -5.27
CA ARG A 259 12.79 -1.79 -5.08
C ARG A 259 12.22 -2.35 -3.79
N VAL A 260 12.25 -3.66 -3.64
CA VAL A 260 11.64 -4.36 -2.51
C VAL A 260 12.68 -5.11 -1.70
N GLY A 261 12.62 -4.94 -0.38
CA GLY A 261 13.33 -5.75 0.58
C GLY A 261 12.40 -6.54 1.48
N ALA A 262 12.96 -7.42 2.30
CA ALA A 262 12.23 -8.20 3.27
C ALA A 262 12.81 -8.04 4.68
N LEU A 263 11.93 -8.10 5.67
CA LEU A 263 12.22 -8.13 7.09
C LEU A 263 11.69 -9.41 7.70
N LEU A 264 12.45 -9.97 8.62
CA LEU A 264 11.98 -10.95 9.57
C LEU A 264 11.97 -10.31 10.95
N LEU A 265 10.80 -10.27 11.59
CA LEU A 265 10.63 -9.69 12.92
C LEU A 265 10.34 -10.80 13.93
N ASP A 266 10.74 -10.57 15.18
CA ASP A 266 10.46 -11.49 16.26
C ASP A 266 8.95 -11.68 16.45
N ARG A 267 8.53 -12.90 16.72
CA ARG A 267 7.12 -13.28 16.82
C ARG A 267 6.38 -12.57 17.94
N GLU A 268 7.01 -12.48 19.11
CA GLU A 268 6.40 -11.91 20.31
C GLU A 268 6.68 -10.43 20.50
N ASN A 269 7.83 -9.98 19.99
CA ASN A 269 8.24 -8.57 20.02
C ASN A 269 8.70 -8.11 18.63
N PRO A 270 7.79 -7.68 17.76
CA PRO A 270 8.12 -7.29 16.39
C PRO A 270 8.99 -6.04 16.27
N LEU A 271 9.27 -5.31 17.35
CA LEU A 271 10.31 -4.28 17.38
C LEU A 271 11.72 -4.87 17.25
N ARG A 272 11.87 -6.17 17.51
CA ARG A 272 13.13 -6.88 17.32
C ARG A 272 13.22 -7.40 15.88
N VAL A 273 14.05 -6.75 15.08
CA VAL A 273 14.37 -7.19 13.71
C VAL A 273 15.37 -8.33 13.79
N LEU A 274 14.97 -9.52 13.35
CA LEU A 274 15.80 -10.73 13.32
C LEU A 274 16.68 -10.76 12.07
N ALA A 275 16.11 -10.31 10.93
CA ALA A 275 16.85 -10.22 9.67
C ALA A 275 16.27 -9.11 8.78
N ARG A 276 17.14 -8.52 7.94
CA ARG A 276 16.82 -7.57 6.87
C ARG A 276 17.65 -7.92 5.67
N THR A 277 17.05 -8.03 4.49
CA THR A 277 17.78 -8.31 3.26
C THR A 277 18.78 -7.19 2.94
N PRO A 278 20.03 -7.52 2.57
CA PRO A 278 21.01 -6.49 2.18
C PRO A 278 20.75 -5.98 0.76
N GLU A 279 20.24 -6.84 -0.12
CA GLU A 279 19.96 -6.57 -1.52
C GLU A 279 18.47 -6.65 -1.80
N PRO A 280 17.97 -6.00 -2.86
CA PRO A 280 16.58 -6.12 -3.28
C PRO A 280 16.22 -7.57 -3.62
N ILE A 281 15.03 -7.98 -3.21
CA ILE A 281 14.44 -9.28 -3.56
C ILE A 281 13.56 -9.19 -4.80
N LEU A 282 13.15 -7.97 -5.17
CA LEU A 282 12.41 -7.62 -6.38
C LEU A 282 12.80 -6.21 -6.82
N GLU A 283 13.07 -6.02 -8.11
CA GLU A 283 13.45 -4.74 -8.72
C GLU A 283 12.86 -4.61 -10.13
N PRO A 284 12.70 -3.39 -10.67
CA PRO A 284 12.15 -3.18 -12.01
C PRO A 284 13.04 -3.79 -13.10
N GLU A 285 12.44 -4.49 -14.05
CA GLU A 285 13.17 -5.18 -15.13
C GLU A 285 12.41 -5.15 -16.46
N PHE A 286 11.09 -5.42 -16.43
CA PHE A 286 10.27 -5.57 -17.62
C PHE A 286 9.51 -4.28 -17.96
N PHE A 287 9.00 -4.17 -19.21
CA PHE A 287 8.32 -2.98 -19.69
C PHE A 287 7.18 -2.52 -18.76
N TYR A 288 6.42 -3.44 -18.19
CA TYR A 288 5.32 -3.14 -17.28
C TYR A 288 5.76 -2.62 -15.89
N GLU A 289 7.06 -2.63 -15.63
CA GLU A 289 7.69 -2.10 -14.41
C GLU A 289 8.51 -0.84 -14.70
N THR A 290 8.93 -0.64 -15.96
CA THR A 290 9.80 0.47 -16.37
C THR A 290 9.08 1.56 -17.15
N GLU A 291 7.88 1.25 -17.72
CA GLU A 291 7.12 2.18 -18.57
C GLU A 291 5.69 2.39 -18.06
N GLY A 292 5.41 3.54 -17.46
CA GLY A 292 4.10 3.85 -16.92
C GLY A 292 4.03 5.25 -16.32
N PHE A 293 3.15 5.40 -15.35
CA PHE A 293 2.95 6.66 -14.64
C PHE A 293 4.13 7.04 -13.76
N TYR A 294 4.72 6.02 -13.11
CA TYR A 294 5.94 6.14 -12.35
C TYR A 294 6.91 5.07 -12.86
N SER A 295 7.79 5.47 -13.76
CA SER A 295 8.74 4.55 -14.38
C SER A 295 9.71 3.94 -13.35
N HIS A 296 10.17 2.71 -13.62
CA HIS A 296 11.10 1.97 -12.75
C HIS A 296 10.56 1.75 -11.33
N CYS A 297 9.34 1.19 -11.25
CA CYS A 297 8.67 0.97 -9.99
C CYS A 297 8.12 -0.45 -9.86
N VAL A 298 8.47 -1.12 -8.75
CA VAL A 298 7.77 -2.31 -8.24
C VAL A 298 7.31 -2.02 -6.81
N PHE A 299 5.99 -1.98 -6.60
CA PHE A 299 5.39 -1.55 -5.34
C PHE A 299 4.39 -2.59 -4.81
N PRO A 300 4.84 -3.55 -3.97
CA PRO A 300 3.95 -4.56 -3.41
C PRO A 300 3.00 -3.97 -2.38
N THR A 301 1.74 -4.38 -2.44
CA THR A 301 0.70 -4.03 -1.46
C THR A 301 -0.12 -5.23 -1.01
N GLY A 302 0.04 -6.38 -1.67
CA GLY A 302 -0.62 -7.63 -1.33
C GLY A 302 0.34 -8.81 -1.32
N ASN A 303 0.13 -9.73 -0.39
CA ASN A 303 0.82 -11.01 -0.35
C ASN A 303 -0.07 -12.07 0.30
N VAL A 304 0.13 -13.31 -0.11
CA VAL A 304 -0.51 -14.47 0.49
C VAL A 304 0.43 -15.68 0.45
N VAL A 305 0.23 -16.63 1.34
CA VAL A 305 0.92 -17.92 1.31
C VAL A 305 -0.12 -19.02 1.08
N VAL A 306 0.08 -19.81 0.02
CA VAL A 306 -0.75 -20.98 -0.28
C VAL A 306 0.18 -22.15 -0.60
N ASP A 307 0.00 -23.27 0.09
CA ASP A 307 0.78 -24.50 -0.09
C ASP A 307 2.31 -24.27 0.00
N GLY A 308 2.76 -23.43 0.94
CA GLY A 308 4.17 -23.09 1.14
C GLY A 308 4.77 -22.20 0.04
N VAL A 309 3.94 -21.65 -0.85
CA VAL A 309 4.35 -20.66 -1.85
C VAL A 309 3.87 -19.27 -1.42
N LEU A 310 4.81 -18.35 -1.32
CA LEU A 310 4.53 -16.93 -1.15
C LEU A 310 4.24 -16.31 -2.52
N TYR A 311 3.07 -15.71 -2.65
CA TYR A 311 2.67 -14.86 -3.78
C TYR A 311 2.79 -13.40 -3.33
N VAL A 312 3.50 -12.59 -4.09
CA VAL A 312 3.66 -11.15 -3.87
C VAL A 312 3.07 -10.41 -5.06
N TYR A 313 2.01 -9.65 -4.80
CA TYR A 313 1.32 -8.86 -5.81
C TYR A 313 1.77 -7.40 -5.70
N TYR A 314 2.10 -6.80 -6.84
CA TYR A 314 2.70 -5.47 -6.87
C TYR A 314 2.19 -4.61 -8.03
N GLY A 315 2.22 -3.31 -7.82
CA GLY A 315 2.09 -2.33 -8.89
C GLY A 315 3.40 -2.23 -9.66
N GLY A 316 3.32 -2.34 -10.98
CA GLY A 316 4.42 -2.10 -11.90
C GLY A 316 4.26 -0.73 -12.59
N ALA A 317 5.26 0.14 -12.49
CA ALA A 317 5.30 1.48 -13.07
C ALA A 317 4.04 2.34 -12.81
N ASP A 318 3.36 2.11 -11.66
CA ASP A 318 2.06 2.70 -11.29
C ASP A 318 0.97 2.56 -12.38
N LYS A 319 1.05 1.51 -13.19
CA LYS A 319 0.15 1.29 -14.31
C LYS A 319 -0.38 -0.13 -14.45
N TYR A 320 0.37 -1.11 -13.96
CA TYR A 320 0.07 -2.53 -14.14
C TYR A 320 0.09 -3.28 -12.82
N VAL A 321 -0.54 -4.43 -12.77
CA VAL A 321 -0.40 -5.38 -11.66
C VAL A 321 0.44 -6.56 -12.11
N GLY A 322 1.51 -6.84 -11.36
CA GLY A 322 2.31 -8.04 -11.50
C GLY A 322 2.21 -8.96 -10.28
N VAL A 323 2.67 -10.20 -10.45
CA VAL A 323 2.85 -11.17 -9.37
C VAL A 323 4.22 -11.82 -9.47
N ALA A 324 4.86 -12.01 -8.33
CA ALA A 324 6.09 -12.77 -8.19
C ALA A 324 5.97 -13.77 -7.03
N THR A 325 6.68 -14.88 -7.09
CA THR A 325 6.54 -15.97 -6.12
C THR A 325 7.88 -16.48 -5.62
N CYS A 326 7.88 -17.07 -4.43
CA CYS A 326 8.96 -17.96 -3.96
C CYS A 326 8.40 -19.01 -3.01
N ARG A 327 9.12 -20.11 -2.79
CA ARG A 327 8.84 -21.05 -1.71
C ARG A 327 9.38 -20.49 -0.39
N LEU A 328 8.59 -20.64 0.68
CA LEU A 328 8.99 -20.38 2.06
C LEU A 328 9.54 -21.61 2.71
#